data_e2d02e50e2e5e119953325c1c3355a7a
#
_entry.id   e2d02e50e2e5e119953325c1c3355a7a
#
_cell.length_a   1.000
_cell.length_b   1.000
_cell.length_c   1.000
_cell.angle_alpha   90.00
_cell.angle_beta   90.00
_cell.angle_gamma   90.00
#
_symmetry.space_group_name_H-M   'P 1'
#
loop_
_entity.id
_entity.type
_entity.pdbx_description
1 polymer ?
#
loop_
_entity_poly.entity_id
_entity_poly.type
_entity_poly.pdbx_seq_one_letter_code
_entity_poly.pdbx_strand_id
1 'polypeptide(L)'
;MADIDAMTNQHDEIGGPNLEGIPVHEEYNNYINRWDYLQRSYAGGGQYRIGNYLTKYVNENSAEYIQRLSTTPLDNHCKSIIHIYNSFLFRNPPKRDMGNLSDTPELEAFMKDADLEGRDFECFMRDVSIQASIFGSALILLDKPNVVAGTRAEELQQGIRPYASIFSAMNVIDWEYSRLPNGLYELSFLRLLEREQKSYGAQTKYFLRTYTKNEVFVEQYNPKKNTSVELLQRLPNPLGKIPAVWVYAQRSPTRGIGVSDISDIADMQNAIYNELSEVEQTIRLSGHPTLVKTINTEASAGAGAIINMPDETDPGLRPALLQPSGQSIDMILNSIENKIKAIDRMGHLGSVRAIEQRSMSGIALQTEMMQLDTKLTEKAKNLQLAEEQLFRLFANFMNMNWDGEIRYPTVFNVRDRNYEMDILKKAADAKPADPNIKQKIDEKIMQVIEPEQNAMGMEDKPELQTAMTHPPMASVDDMVKHMREMIEQGYTNEQIIELHPEMASFFKGDTNGEETQSS
;
A
#
# COMPACT_ATOMS: atom_id res chain seq x y z
N MET A 1 38.66 -7.30 -3.12
CA MET A 1 38.58 -6.09 -3.96
C MET A 1 37.56 -6.24 -5.09
N ALA A 2 37.48 -7.39 -5.78
CA ALA A 2 36.47 -7.60 -6.85
C ALA A 2 35.00 -7.52 -6.42
N ASP A 3 34.67 -7.90 -5.17
CA ASP A 3 33.28 -7.87 -4.67
C ASP A 3 32.80 -6.47 -4.25
N ILE A 4 33.70 -5.55 -3.93
CA ILE A 4 33.35 -4.18 -3.57
C ILE A 4 33.00 -3.38 -4.83
N ASP A 5 33.74 -3.61 -5.92
CA ASP A 5 33.46 -2.98 -7.22
C ASP A 5 32.17 -3.55 -7.85
N ALA A 6 31.82 -4.80 -7.57
CA ALA A 6 30.54 -5.38 -8.00
C ALA A 6 29.33 -4.81 -7.23
N MET A 7 29.48 -4.51 -5.93
CA MET A 7 28.43 -3.83 -5.15
C MET A 7 28.29 -2.35 -5.51
N THR A 8 29.41 -1.66 -5.80
CA THR A 8 29.38 -0.26 -6.26
C THR A 8 28.84 -0.12 -7.68
N ASN A 9 29.09 -1.10 -8.57
CA ASN A 9 28.53 -1.08 -9.93
C ASN A 9 27.00 -1.37 -9.96
N GLN A 10 26.43 -1.96 -8.92
CA GLN A 10 24.97 -2.04 -8.77
C GLN A 10 24.32 -0.71 -8.32
N HIS A 11 25.12 0.26 -7.83
CA HIS A 11 24.63 1.60 -7.47
C HIS A 11 24.05 2.37 -8.66
N ASP A 12 24.56 2.16 -9.87
CA ASP A 12 24.10 2.87 -11.07
C ASP A 12 22.70 2.40 -11.55
N GLU A 13 22.18 1.29 -11.04
CA GLU A 13 20.89 0.75 -11.51
C GLU A 13 19.67 1.18 -10.68
N ILE A 14 19.87 1.74 -9.48
CA ILE A 14 18.76 2.05 -8.56
C ILE A 14 18.57 3.55 -8.32
N GLY A 15 19.63 4.32 -8.37
CA GLY A 15 19.53 5.76 -8.37
C GLY A 15 19.31 6.25 -9.80
N GLY A 16 18.15 6.30 -10.35
CA GLY A 16 17.78 6.75 -11.70
C GLY A 16 18.92 6.98 -12.73
N PRO A 17 18.66 7.10 -14.00
CA PRO A 17 19.70 7.37 -14.97
C PRO A 17 20.31 8.76 -14.72
N ASN A 18 21.60 8.90 -15.00
CA ASN A 18 22.22 10.22 -15.04
C ASN A 18 21.48 11.08 -16.09
N LEU A 19 20.79 12.13 -15.64
CA LEU A 19 20.03 13.07 -16.48
C LEU A 19 20.87 14.29 -16.88
N GLU A 20 22.20 14.22 -16.77
CA GLU A 20 23.10 15.31 -17.15
C GLU A 20 22.82 15.76 -18.60
N GLY A 21 22.53 17.06 -18.78
CA GLY A 21 22.21 17.64 -20.07
C GLY A 21 20.73 17.53 -20.51
N ILE A 22 19.88 16.87 -19.72
CA ILE A 22 18.43 16.90 -19.92
C ILE A 22 17.83 18.00 -19.04
N PRO A 23 17.03 18.92 -19.59
CA PRO A 23 16.29 19.87 -18.79
C PRO A 23 15.33 19.15 -17.84
N VAL A 24 15.46 19.46 -16.56
CA VAL A 24 14.60 18.95 -15.48
C VAL A 24 14.07 20.12 -14.66
N HIS A 25 12.93 19.93 -14.03
CA HIS A 25 12.34 20.92 -13.13
C HIS A 25 13.27 21.20 -11.93
N GLU A 26 13.38 22.46 -11.50
CA GLU A 26 14.22 22.83 -10.35
C GLU A 26 13.89 22.03 -9.10
N GLU A 27 12.60 21.88 -8.79
CA GLU A 27 12.13 21.12 -7.63
C GLU A 27 12.45 19.61 -7.76
N TYR A 28 12.52 19.06 -8.97
CA TYR A 28 12.97 17.68 -9.16
C TYR A 28 14.39 17.50 -8.62
N ASN A 29 15.30 18.38 -8.94
CA ASN A 29 16.68 18.33 -8.43
C ASN A 29 16.75 18.47 -6.91
N ASN A 30 15.87 19.31 -6.33
CA ASN A 30 15.82 19.51 -4.88
C ASN A 30 15.34 18.27 -4.13
N TYR A 31 14.43 17.49 -4.72
CA TYR A 31 13.74 16.39 -4.03
C TYR A 31 14.23 15.00 -4.42
N ILE A 32 14.92 14.78 -5.55
CA ILE A 32 15.27 13.46 -6.07
C ILE A 32 16.02 12.57 -5.07
N ASN A 33 17.00 13.12 -4.35
CA ASN A 33 17.76 12.39 -3.34
C ASN A 33 16.88 12.00 -2.14
N ARG A 34 15.93 12.88 -1.76
CA ARG A 34 15.00 12.59 -0.68
C ARG A 34 14.01 11.51 -1.10
N TRP A 35 13.50 11.54 -2.33
CA TRP A 35 12.62 10.52 -2.87
C TRP A 35 13.29 9.16 -2.96
N ASP A 36 14.55 9.08 -3.41
CA ASP A 36 15.31 7.82 -3.42
C ASP A 36 15.43 7.24 -2.00
N TYR A 37 15.79 8.08 -1.03
CA TYR A 37 15.85 7.68 0.37
C TYR A 37 14.51 7.17 0.91
N LEU A 38 13.40 7.86 0.63
CA LEU A 38 12.06 7.44 1.06
C LEU A 38 11.63 6.13 0.41
N GLN A 39 11.90 5.96 -0.88
CA GLN A 39 11.63 4.70 -1.58
C GLN A 39 12.40 3.54 -0.98
N ARG A 40 13.68 3.71 -0.70
CA ARG A 40 14.50 2.66 -0.05
C ARG A 40 14.04 2.38 1.36
N SER A 41 13.65 3.41 2.10
CA SER A 41 13.11 3.28 3.46
C SER A 41 11.80 2.48 3.48
N TYR A 42 10.93 2.68 2.49
CA TYR A 42 9.72 1.88 2.29
C TYR A 42 10.02 0.46 1.82
N ALA A 43 10.89 0.29 0.80
CA ALA A 43 11.22 -1.02 0.23
C ALA A 43 11.87 -1.94 1.27
N GLY A 44 12.80 -1.40 2.06
CA GLY A 44 13.53 -2.16 3.08
C GLY A 44 14.51 -3.18 2.51
N GLY A 45 14.96 -4.10 3.34
CA GLY A 45 15.81 -5.23 2.94
C GLY A 45 17.08 -4.83 2.20
N GLY A 46 17.35 -5.50 1.08
CA GLY A 46 18.53 -5.25 0.24
C GLY A 46 18.59 -3.83 -0.32
N GLN A 47 17.43 -3.26 -0.69
CA GLN A 47 17.32 -1.91 -1.23
C GLN A 47 17.79 -0.84 -0.23
N TYR A 48 17.41 -1.01 1.05
CA TYR A 48 17.83 -0.11 2.11
C TYR A 48 19.34 -0.20 2.38
N ARG A 49 19.89 -1.43 2.37
CA ARG A 49 21.33 -1.66 2.58
C ARG A 49 22.20 -1.03 1.48
N ILE A 50 21.77 -1.09 0.23
CA ILE A 50 22.45 -0.47 -0.91
C ILE A 50 22.57 1.06 -0.71
N GLY A 51 21.61 1.69 -0.03
CA GLY A 51 21.65 3.12 0.30
C GLY A 51 22.75 3.52 1.30
N ASN A 52 23.45 2.55 1.94
CA ASN A 52 24.54 2.77 2.89
C ASN A 52 24.17 3.71 4.05
N TYR A 53 22.96 3.57 4.59
CA TYR A 53 22.46 4.43 5.67
C TYR A 53 23.00 4.06 7.05
N LEU A 54 23.82 3.01 7.15
CA LEU A 54 24.52 2.63 8.36
C LEU A 54 25.75 3.53 8.56
N THR A 55 25.86 4.13 9.75
CA THR A 55 27.01 4.99 10.08
C THR A 55 28.27 4.14 10.27
N LYS A 56 29.32 4.44 9.52
CA LYS A 56 30.64 3.79 9.67
C LYS A 56 31.38 4.35 10.87
N TYR A 57 31.99 3.48 11.70
CA TYR A 57 32.85 3.93 12.80
C TYR A 57 34.19 4.46 12.29
N VAL A 58 34.78 5.38 13.04
CA VAL A 58 36.04 6.06 12.65
C VAL A 58 37.17 5.08 12.41
N ASN A 59 37.31 4.05 13.24
CA ASN A 59 38.38 3.06 13.16
C ASN A 59 37.95 1.71 12.54
N GLU A 60 36.74 1.64 11.97
CA GLU A 60 36.20 0.42 11.37
C GLU A 60 36.83 0.21 9.97
N ASN A 61 37.35 -1.00 9.72
CA ASN A 61 37.79 -1.35 8.39
C ASN A 61 36.62 -1.70 7.45
N SER A 62 36.86 -1.72 6.15
CA SER A 62 35.80 -1.93 5.15
C SER A 62 35.15 -3.33 5.26
N ALA A 63 35.91 -4.37 5.63
CA ALA A 63 35.37 -5.71 5.78
C ALA A 63 34.42 -5.83 6.99
N GLU A 64 34.79 -5.22 8.11
CA GLU A 64 33.95 -5.15 9.32
C GLU A 64 32.66 -4.36 9.06
N TYR A 65 32.76 -3.22 8.35
CA TYR A 65 31.61 -2.42 7.96
C TYR A 65 30.63 -3.22 7.09
N ILE A 66 31.14 -3.92 6.05
CA ILE A 66 30.30 -4.74 5.16
C ILE A 66 29.64 -5.88 5.95
N GLN A 67 30.37 -6.53 6.86
CA GLN A 67 29.80 -7.56 7.73
C GLN A 67 28.67 -6.99 8.61
N ARG A 68 28.91 -5.85 9.24
CA ARG A 68 27.91 -5.16 10.08
C ARG A 68 26.69 -4.74 9.25
N LEU A 69 26.89 -4.17 8.08
CA LEU A 69 25.82 -3.79 7.13
C LEU A 69 24.96 -5.01 6.72
N SER A 70 25.59 -6.18 6.49
CA SER A 70 24.88 -7.40 6.09
C SER A 70 24.06 -8.03 7.22
N THR A 71 24.49 -7.87 8.48
CA THR A 71 23.88 -8.53 9.64
C THR A 71 22.89 -7.64 10.40
N THR A 72 22.96 -6.31 10.25
CA THR A 72 22.05 -5.39 10.94
C THR A 72 20.60 -5.61 10.45
N PRO A 73 19.66 -5.90 11.35
CA PRO A 73 18.24 -6.01 11.00
C PRO A 73 17.64 -4.63 10.75
N LEU A 74 16.64 -4.56 9.88
CA LEU A 74 15.83 -3.35 9.67
C LEU A 74 14.41 -3.62 10.15
N ASP A 75 13.95 -2.85 11.12
CA ASP A 75 12.54 -2.77 11.49
C ASP A 75 11.84 -1.74 10.59
N ASN A 76 11.03 -2.22 9.63
CA ASN A 76 10.47 -1.36 8.58
C ASN A 76 9.14 -0.72 9.02
N HIS A 77 9.22 0.36 9.76
CA HIS A 77 8.07 1.17 10.18
C HIS A 77 7.41 1.92 9.01
N CYS A 78 8.20 2.41 8.04
CA CYS A 78 7.69 3.16 6.88
C CYS A 78 6.69 2.34 6.08
N LYS A 79 7.04 1.09 5.77
CA LYS A 79 6.15 0.17 5.06
C LYS A 79 4.89 -0.16 5.87
N SER A 80 5.07 -0.48 7.15
CA SER A 80 3.99 -0.83 8.06
C SER A 80 2.92 0.28 8.12
N ILE A 81 3.34 1.54 8.27
CA ILE A 81 2.43 2.69 8.41
C ILE A 81 1.65 2.92 7.12
N ILE A 82 2.31 2.91 5.95
CA ILE A 82 1.62 3.09 4.67
C ILE A 82 0.58 1.98 4.45
N HIS A 83 0.92 0.73 4.77
CA HIS A 83 -0.03 -0.38 4.63
C HIS A 83 -1.22 -0.25 5.59
N ILE A 84 -1.00 0.23 6.82
CA ILE A 84 -2.10 0.49 7.75
C ILE A 84 -3.04 1.56 7.20
N TYR A 85 -2.52 2.71 6.73
CA TYR A 85 -3.35 3.76 6.15
C TYR A 85 -4.16 3.26 4.94
N ASN A 86 -3.52 2.52 4.03
CA ASN A 86 -4.22 1.97 2.86
C ASN A 86 -5.26 0.91 3.25
N SER A 87 -4.99 0.10 4.26
CA SER A 87 -5.97 -0.88 4.77
C SER A 87 -7.23 -0.22 5.30
N PHE A 88 -7.11 0.95 5.95
CA PHE A 88 -8.28 1.71 6.39
C PHE A 88 -8.98 2.43 5.24
N LEU A 89 -8.23 3.08 4.34
CA LEU A 89 -8.77 3.85 3.21
C LEU A 89 -9.62 2.98 2.27
N PHE A 90 -9.15 1.78 1.98
CA PHE A 90 -9.79 0.84 1.04
C PHE A 90 -10.54 -0.30 1.74
N ARG A 91 -10.82 -0.18 3.03
CA ARG A 91 -11.65 -1.14 3.76
C ARG A 91 -13.09 -1.14 3.26
N ASN A 92 -13.62 0.05 3.01
CA ASN A 92 -14.93 0.25 2.41
C ASN A 92 -14.73 0.87 1.02
N PRO A 93 -15.23 0.25 -0.06
CA PRO A 93 -15.07 0.78 -1.41
C PRO A 93 -15.74 2.15 -1.53
N PRO A 94 -15.14 3.08 -2.29
CA PRO A 94 -15.78 4.35 -2.61
C PRO A 94 -17.06 4.12 -3.42
N LYS A 95 -18.07 4.95 -3.20
CA LYS A 95 -19.27 4.96 -4.02
C LYS A 95 -18.97 5.78 -5.28
N ARG A 96 -19.13 5.15 -6.44
CA ARG A 96 -18.87 5.74 -7.76
C ARG A 96 -20.16 5.78 -8.55
N ASP A 97 -20.73 6.97 -8.69
CA ASP A 97 -21.77 7.21 -9.68
C ASP A 97 -21.08 7.67 -10.98
N MET A 98 -21.12 6.82 -11.99
CA MET A 98 -20.46 7.08 -13.28
C MET A 98 -21.28 7.96 -14.21
N GLY A 99 -22.52 8.30 -13.83
CA GLY A 99 -23.39 9.15 -14.65
C GLY A 99 -23.53 8.58 -16.07
N ASN A 100 -23.35 9.44 -17.05
CA ASN A 100 -23.48 9.10 -18.48
C ASN A 100 -22.41 8.14 -19.03
N LEU A 101 -21.39 7.79 -18.26
CA LEU A 101 -20.39 6.77 -18.64
C LEU A 101 -20.82 5.35 -18.25
N SER A 102 -21.83 5.17 -17.36
CA SER A 102 -22.20 3.89 -16.77
C SER A 102 -22.45 2.77 -17.80
N ASP A 103 -23.05 3.10 -18.94
CA ASP A 103 -23.41 2.12 -19.96
C ASP A 103 -22.37 1.96 -21.07
N THR A 104 -21.16 2.50 -20.88
CA THR A 104 -20.10 2.40 -21.89
C THR A 104 -19.25 1.15 -21.70
N PRO A 105 -19.11 0.27 -22.70
CA PRO A 105 -18.31 -0.95 -22.61
C PRO A 105 -16.83 -0.67 -22.34
N GLU A 106 -16.34 0.50 -22.79
CA GLU A 106 -14.97 0.94 -22.53
C GLU A 106 -14.73 1.22 -21.05
N LEU A 107 -15.71 1.79 -20.34
CA LEU A 107 -15.61 2.01 -18.90
C LEU A 107 -15.65 0.67 -18.14
N GLU A 108 -16.55 -0.23 -18.50
CA GLU A 108 -16.64 -1.55 -17.87
C GLU A 108 -15.31 -2.29 -17.99
N ALA A 109 -14.70 -2.28 -19.19
CA ALA A 109 -13.39 -2.87 -19.42
C ALA A 109 -12.27 -2.15 -18.63
N PHE A 110 -12.32 -0.81 -18.50
CA PHE A 110 -11.38 -0.03 -17.72
C PHE A 110 -11.47 -0.33 -16.23
N MET A 111 -12.69 -0.50 -15.70
CA MET A 111 -12.89 -0.84 -14.27
C MET A 111 -12.38 -2.23 -13.93
N LYS A 112 -12.46 -3.18 -14.86
CA LYS A 112 -11.94 -4.55 -14.69
C LYS A 112 -10.43 -4.65 -14.84
N ASP A 113 -9.86 -3.82 -15.69
CA ASP A 113 -8.43 -3.81 -16.02
C ASP A 113 -8.02 -2.38 -16.38
N ALA A 114 -7.53 -1.62 -15.39
CA ALA A 114 -7.28 -0.20 -15.55
C ALA A 114 -6.01 0.11 -16.35
N ASP A 115 -5.01 -0.77 -16.30
CA ASP A 115 -3.65 -0.54 -16.81
C ASP A 115 -3.22 -1.45 -17.94
N LEU A 116 -4.10 -2.32 -18.44
CA LEU A 116 -3.82 -3.36 -19.44
C LEU A 116 -2.87 -4.47 -18.91
N GLU A 117 -2.69 -4.57 -17.59
CA GLU A 117 -1.92 -5.61 -16.90
C GLU A 117 -2.79 -6.56 -16.08
N GLY A 118 -4.12 -6.40 -16.13
CA GLY A 118 -5.11 -7.22 -15.44
C GLY A 118 -5.45 -6.75 -14.02
N ARG A 119 -5.07 -5.52 -13.64
CA ARG A 119 -5.43 -4.94 -12.34
C ARG A 119 -6.75 -4.18 -12.44
N ASP A 120 -7.70 -4.52 -11.56
CA ASP A 120 -8.92 -3.75 -11.43
C ASP A 120 -8.64 -2.31 -10.96
N PHE A 121 -9.60 -1.41 -11.20
CA PHE A 121 -9.42 0.00 -10.89
C PHE A 121 -9.23 0.28 -9.39
N GLU A 122 -9.79 -0.52 -8.50
CA GLU A 122 -9.61 -0.33 -7.06
C GLU A 122 -8.20 -0.71 -6.62
N CYS A 123 -7.66 -1.84 -7.10
CA CYS A 123 -6.27 -2.22 -6.89
C CYS A 123 -5.31 -1.18 -7.47
N PHE A 124 -5.61 -0.66 -8.67
CA PHE A 124 -4.86 0.42 -9.30
C PHE A 124 -4.82 1.68 -8.40
N MET A 125 -5.96 2.16 -7.91
CA MET A 125 -6.03 3.33 -7.03
C MET A 125 -5.36 3.11 -5.67
N ARG A 126 -5.33 1.87 -5.16
CA ARG A 126 -4.57 1.48 -3.96
C ARG A 126 -3.08 1.65 -4.20
N ASP A 127 -2.56 1.19 -5.34
CA ASP A 127 -1.15 1.36 -5.70
C ASP A 127 -0.79 2.84 -5.89
N VAL A 128 -1.67 3.64 -6.52
CA VAL A 128 -1.52 5.10 -6.61
C VAL A 128 -1.42 5.75 -5.22
N SER A 129 -2.28 5.35 -4.28
CA SER A 129 -2.25 5.84 -2.90
C SER A 129 -0.95 5.48 -2.18
N ILE A 130 -0.41 4.28 -2.41
CA ILE A 130 0.89 3.86 -1.86
C ILE A 130 2.01 4.75 -2.42
N GLN A 131 2.06 4.95 -3.74
CA GLN A 131 3.08 5.81 -4.37
C GLN A 131 2.98 7.25 -3.88
N ALA A 132 1.77 7.81 -3.80
CA ALA A 132 1.56 9.14 -3.24
C ALA A 132 2.02 9.22 -1.78
N SER A 133 1.79 8.19 -0.97
CA SER A 133 2.22 8.14 0.44
C SER A 133 3.75 8.12 0.59
N ILE A 134 4.45 7.42 -0.31
CA ILE A 134 5.93 7.34 -0.30
C ILE A 134 6.56 8.69 -0.68
N PHE A 135 6.15 9.25 -1.81
CA PHE A 135 6.80 10.42 -2.41
C PHE A 135 6.14 11.75 -2.07
N GLY A 136 4.96 11.72 -1.46
CA GLY A 136 4.09 12.88 -1.27
C GLY A 136 3.13 13.10 -2.42
N SER A 137 3.50 12.74 -3.65
CA SER A 137 2.68 12.80 -4.84
C SER A 137 2.97 11.65 -5.79
N ALA A 138 1.99 11.29 -6.62
CA ALA A 138 2.08 10.39 -7.75
C ALA A 138 1.32 10.99 -8.93
N LEU A 139 1.66 10.57 -10.14
CA LEU A 139 0.98 11.00 -11.35
C LEU A 139 0.25 9.81 -11.99
N ILE A 140 -1.02 9.99 -12.32
CA ILE A 140 -1.76 9.09 -13.18
C ILE A 140 -1.74 9.68 -14.58
N LEU A 141 -1.24 8.94 -15.54
CA LEU A 141 -1.32 9.27 -16.97
C LEU A 141 -2.41 8.40 -17.59
N LEU A 142 -3.39 9.02 -18.23
CA LEU A 142 -4.38 8.33 -19.05
C LEU A 142 -3.92 8.39 -20.51
N ASP A 143 -3.85 7.25 -21.17
CA ASP A 143 -3.43 7.15 -22.57
C ASP A 143 -4.38 6.22 -23.33
N LYS A 144 -4.36 6.28 -24.64
CA LYS A 144 -5.09 5.36 -25.53
C LYS A 144 -4.13 4.86 -26.60
N PRO A 145 -4.08 3.53 -26.88
CA PRO A 145 -3.22 3.01 -27.92
C PRO A 145 -3.46 3.71 -29.26
N ASN A 146 -2.38 4.18 -29.90
CA ASN A 146 -2.45 4.87 -31.17
C ASN A 146 -2.55 3.85 -32.33
N VAL A 147 -3.68 3.14 -32.41
CA VAL A 147 -4.00 2.19 -33.46
C VAL A 147 -5.11 2.78 -34.30
N VAL A 148 -4.92 2.83 -35.61
CA VAL A 148 -5.93 3.32 -36.53
C VAL A 148 -6.96 2.22 -36.77
N ALA A 149 -8.10 2.30 -36.10
CA ALA A 149 -9.28 1.52 -36.40
C ALA A 149 -10.24 2.38 -37.24
N GLY A 150 -10.89 1.80 -38.23
CA GLY A 150 -11.79 2.52 -39.11
C GLY A 150 -13.12 2.90 -38.47
N THR A 151 -13.54 2.15 -37.43
CA THR A 151 -14.81 2.35 -36.74
C THR A 151 -14.67 2.05 -35.24
N ARG A 152 -15.59 2.64 -34.42
CA ARG A 152 -15.66 2.34 -32.98
C ARG A 152 -15.91 0.84 -32.69
N ALA A 153 -16.65 0.16 -33.56
CA ALA A 153 -16.89 -1.29 -33.44
C ALA A 153 -15.59 -2.09 -33.58
N GLU A 154 -14.71 -1.69 -34.49
CA GLU A 154 -13.38 -2.29 -34.65
C GLU A 154 -12.46 -2.00 -33.46
N GLU A 155 -12.50 -0.78 -32.92
CA GLU A 155 -11.76 -0.43 -31.67
C GLU A 155 -12.16 -1.37 -30.53
N LEU A 156 -13.47 -1.57 -30.31
CA LEU A 156 -13.98 -2.47 -29.28
C LEU A 156 -13.56 -3.93 -29.51
N GLN A 157 -13.64 -4.43 -30.76
CA GLN A 157 -13.21 -5.79 -31.09
C GLN A 157 -11.70 -6.00 -30.84
N GLN A 158 -10.89 -4.98 -31.07
CA GLN A 158 -9.45 -4.99 -30.87
C GLN A 158 -9.06 -4.67 -29.40
N GLY A 159 -10.02 -4.37 -28.52
CA GLY A 159 -9.76 -4.00 -27.14
C GLY A 159 -9.07 -2.64 -26.98
N ILE A 160 -9.16 -1.77 -28.01
CA ILE A 160 -8.56 -0.42 -27.98
C ILE A 160 -9.43 0.49 -27.10
N ARG A 161 -8.92 0.83 -25.93
CA ARG A 161 -9.60 1.67 -24.94
C ARG A 161 -8.62 2.55 -24.19
N PRO A 162 -9.06 3.60 -23.53
CA PRO A 162 -8.20 4.33 -22.60
C PRO A 162 -7.71 3.40 -21.47
N TYR A 163 -6.46 3.59 -21.04
CA TYR A 163 -5.83 2.92 -19.91
C TYR A 163 -5.04 3.90 -19.08
N ALA A 164 -4.79 3.58 -17.83
CA ALA A 164 -4.08 4.42 -16.89
C ALA A 164 -2.71 3.82 -16.53
N SER A 165 -1.71 4.67 -16.40
CA SER A 165 -0.38 4.29 -15.92
C SER A 165 0.00 5.13 -14.73
N ILE A 166 0.70 4.52 -13.75
CA ILE A 166 1.18 5.21 -12.55
C ILE A 166 2.63 5.63 -12.76
N PHE A 167 2.91 6.90 -12.52
CA PHE A 167 4.26 7.42 -12.46
C PHE A 167 4.58 7.91 -11.06
N SER A 168 5.67 7.40 -10.48
CA SER A 168 6.20 7.93 -9.23
C SER A 168 6.76 9.34 -9.43
N ALA A 169 6.88 10.13 -8.38
CA ALA A 169 7.49 11.46 -8.47
C ALA A 169 8.91 11.43 -9.07
N MET A 170 9.66 10.34 -8.87
CA MET A 170 11.00 10.15 -9.46
C MET A 170 10.99 10.01 -10.98
N ASN A 171 9.87 9.62 -11.57
CA ASN A 171 9.72 9.44 -13.01
C ASN A 171 9.14 10.67 -13.71
N VAL A 172 8.65 11.66 -12.96
CA VAL A 172 8.16 12.94 -13.49
C VAL A 172 9.28 13.96 -13.38
N ILE A 173 10.04 14.14 -14.45
CA ILE A 173 11.28 14.90 -14.41
C ILE A 173 11.11 16.39 -14.70
N ASP A 174 10.02 16.77 -15.41
CA ASP A 174 9.75 18.18 -15.70
C ASP A 174 8.26 18.42 -15.91
N TRP A 175 7.75 19.57 -15.43
CA TRP A 175 6.35 19.96 -15.56
C TRP A 175 6.17 21.48 -15.47
N GLU A 176 5.19 21.99 -16.20
CA GLU A 176 4.86 23.41 -16.19
C GLU A 176 3.34 23.62 -16.15
N TYR A 177 2.90 24.62 -15.41
CA TYR A 177 1.51 25.05 -15.35
C TYR A 177 1.32 26.42 -16.00
N SER A 178 0.36 26.53 -16.89
CA SER A 178 -0.08 27.81 -17.44
C SER A 178 -1.36 28.29 -16.77
N ARG A 179 -1.47 29.61 -16.54
CA ARG A 179 -2.69 30.23 -16.03
C ARG A 179 -3.63 30.55 -17.17
N LEU A 180 -4.84 30.00 -17.12
CA LEU A 180 -5.89 30.28 -18.08
C LEU A 180 -6.53 31.68 -17.83
N PRO A 181 -7.23 32.28 -18.83
CA PRO A 181 -7.92 33.55 -18.66
C PRO A 181 -8.97 33.57 -17.55
N ASN A 182 -9.58 32.44 -17.23
CA ASN A 182 -10.52 32.25 -16.11
C ASN A 182 -9.84 32.12 -14.74
N GLY A 183 -8.50 32.25 -14.68
CA GLY A 183 -7.72 32.17 -13.46
C GLY A 183 -7.32 30.75 -13.03
N LEU A 184 -7.82 29.70 -13.68
CA LEU A 184 -7.45 28.32 -13.40
C LEU A 184 -6.03 28.02 -13.90
N TYR A 185 -5.36 27.11 -13.21
CA TYR A 185 -4.06 26.60 -13.64
C TYR A 185 -4.25 25.25 -14.32
N GLU A 186 -3.68 25.11 -15.50
CA GLU A 186 -3.69 23.88 -16.30
C GLU A 186 -2.26 23.43 -16.57
N LEU A 187 -2.03 22.10 -16.53
CA LEU A 187 -0.74 21.52 -16.88
C LEU A 187 -0.51 21.77 -18.38
N SER A 188 0.57 22.48 -18.71
CA SER A 188 0.91 22.91 -20.08
C SER A 188 2.08 22.14 -20.69
N PHE A 189 2.92 21.58 -19.83
CA PHE A 189 4.08 20.77 -20.20
C PHE A 189 4.26 19.65 -19.17
N LEU A 190 4.62 18.45 -19.65
CA LEU A 190 4.93 17.29 -18.79
C LEU A 190 5.98 16.44 -19.47
N ARG A 191 7.07 16.11 -18.78
CA ARG A 191 8.10 15.19 -19.24
C ARG A 191 8.25 14.03 -18.27
N LEU A 192 8.12 12.82 -18.81
CA LEU A 192 8.18 11.57 -18.06
C LEU A 192 9.41 10.77 -18.48
N LEU A 193 10.02 10.09 -17.53
CA LEU A 193 11.11 9.15 -17.73
C LEU A 193 10.57 7.73 -17.61
N GLU A 194 10.71 6.95 -18.68
CA GLU A 194 10.31 5.54 -18.71
C GLU A 194 11.54 4.65 -18.85
N ARG A 195 11.51 3.48 -18.24
CA ARG A 195 12.57 2.48 -18.30
C ARG A 195 12.03 1.20 -18.91
N GLU A 196 12.70 0.68 -19.93
CA GLU A 196 12.36 -0.59 -20.55
C GLU A 196 13.54 -1.55 -20.54
N GLN A 197 13.31 -2.79 -20.09
CA GLN A 197 14.28 -3.88 -20.18
C GLN A 197 13.59 -5.12 -20.78
N LYS A 198 13.92 -5.45 -22.03
CA LYS A 198 13.23 -6.51 -22.78
C LYS A 198 13.63 -7.94 -22.42
N SER A 199 14.85 -8.16 -21.92
CA SER A 199 15.35 -9.48 -21.56
C SER A 199 16.48 -9.40 -20.53
N TYR A 200 16.72 -10.53 -19.84
CA TYR A 200 17.85 -10.65 -18.92
C TYR A 200 19.18 -10.41 -19.66
N GLY A 201 20.03 -9.54 -19.12
CA GLY A 201 21.31 -9.14 -19.72
C GLY A 201 21.22 -8.12 -20.87
N ALA A 202 20.01 -7.75 -21.34
CA ALA A 202 19.85 -6.65 -22.27
C ALA A 202 20.13 -5.30 -21.60
N GLN A 203 20.72 -4.37 -22.36
CA GLN A 203 20.85 -3.00 -21.87
C GLN A 203 19.48 -2.38 -21.61
N THR A 204 19.32 -1.77 -20.45
CA THR A 204 18.16 -0.97 -20.12
C THR A 204 18.07 0.21 -21.07
N LYS A 205 16.89 0.39 -21.66
CA LYS A 205 16.58 1.55 -22.49
C LYS A 205 15.78 2.55 -21.69
N TYR A 206 16.08 3.81 -21.88
CA TYR A 206 15.35 4.90 -21.25
C TYR A 206 14.65 5.71 -22.33
N PHE A 207 13.40 6.09 -22.08
CA PHE A 207 12.60 6.92 -22.95
C PHE A 207 12.15 8.15 -22.18
N LEU A 208 12.19 9.27 -22.89
CA LEU A 208 11.59 10.52 -22.45
C LEU A 208 10.28 10.69 -23.22
N ARG A 209 9.18 10.72 -22.51
CA ARG A 209 7.88 11.00 -23.09
C ARG A 209 7.46 12.40 -22.67
N THR A 210 7.37 13.30 -23.63
CA THR A 210 7.05 14.71 -23.40
C THR A 210 5.68 15.01 -23.94
N TYR A 211 4.79 15.50 -23.09
CA TYR A 211 3.44 15.92 -23.42
C TYR A 211 3.34 17.44 -23.43
N THR A 212 2.74 17.96 -24.49
CA THR A 212 2.29 19.33 -24.63
C THR A 212 0.78 19.34 -24.92
N LYS A 213 0.15 20.50 -24.97
CA LYS A 213 -1.27 20.60 -25.35
C LYS A 213 -1.54 20.05 -26.76
N ASN A 214 -0.60 20.20 -27.68
CA ASN A 214 -0.81 19.88 -29.09
C ASN A 214 -0.15 18.57 -29.53
N GLU A 215 0.94 18.16 -28.87
CA GLU A 215 1.80 17.09 -29.35
C GLU A 215 2.37 16.26 -28.21
N VAL A 216 2.70 15.02 -28.55
CA VAL A 216 3.43 14.08 -27.70
C VAL A 216 4.70 13.66 -28.42
N PHE A 217 5.82 13.77 -27.74
CA PHE A 217 7.13 13.35 -28.24
C PHE A 217 7.60 12.12 -27.47
N VAL A 218 8.11 11.13 -28.16
CA VAL A 218 8.79 9.97 -27.58
C VAL A 218 10.22 9.98 -28.05
N GLU A 219 11.14 10.12 -27.12
CA GLU A 219 12.56 10.25 -27.37
C GLU A 219 13.30 9.12 -26.66
N GLN A 220 14.27 8.48 -27.32
CA GLN A 220 15.15 7.52 -26.65
C GLN A 220 16.37 8.25 -26.06
N TYR A 221 16.65 7.97 -24.80
CA TYR A 221 17.78 8.53 -24.07
C TYR A 221 18.81 7.46 -23.75
N ASN A 222 20.08 7.77 -23.95
CA ASN A 222 21.20 6.88 -23.59
C ASN A 222 22.12 7.54 -22.55
N PRO A 223 22.05 7.13 -21.26
CA PRO A 223 22.82 7.74 -20.17
C PRO A 223 24.33 7.55 -20.32
N LYS A 224 24.79 6.56 -21.11
CA LYS A 224 26.23 6.27 -21.33
C LYS A 224 26.87 7.07 -22.46
N LYS A 225 26.08 7.67 -23.35
CA LYS A 225 26.53 8.43 -24.50
C LYS A 225 26.25 9.91 -24.35
N ASN A 226 26.73 10.55 -23.29
CA ASN A 226 26.60 11.98 -23.07
C ASN A 226 25.51 12.63 -23.95
N THR A 227 24.29 12.68 -23.45
CA THR A 227 23.21 13.56 -23.95
C THR A 227 22.67 13.33 -25.37
N SER A 228 22.91 12.21 -26.03
CA SER A 228 22.21 11.95 -27.28
C SER A 228 20.77 11.52 -27.03
N VAL A 229 19.86 12.45 -27.23
CA VAL A 229 18.40 12.20 -27.28
C VAL A 229 18.04 11.98 -28.73
N GLU A 230 17.47 10.83 -29.06
CA GLU A 230 16.98 10.48 -30.39
C GLU A 230 15.47 10.53 -30.41
N LEU A 231 14.91 11.41 -31.24
CA LEU A 231 13.45 11.48 -31.41
C LEU A 231 12.97 10.26 -32.20
N LEU A 232 12.13 9.42 -31.55
CA LEU A 232 11.55 8.23 -32.16
C LEU A 232 10.18 8.51 -32.79
N GLN A 233 9.34 9.27 -32.09
CA GLN A 233 7.98 9.53 -32.53
C GLN A 233 7.54 10.94 -32.17
N ARG A 234 6.70 11.51 -33.01
CA ARG A 234 5.98 12.76 -32.80
C ARG A 234 4.51 12.54 -33.18
N LEU A 235 3.64 12.64 -32.18
CA LEU A 235 2.23 12.34 -32.32
C LEU A 235 1.40 13.57 -31.97
N PRO A 236 0.27 13.83 -32.68
CA PRO A 236 -0.65 14.88 -32.26
C PRO A 236 -1.34 14.48 -30.94
N ASN A 237 -1.58 15.45 -30.08
CA ASN A 237 -2.42 15.26 -28.89
C ASN A 237 -3.87 15.67 -29.22
N PRO A 238 -4.78 14.72 -29.45
CA PRO A 238 -6.13 15.01 -29.90
C PRO A 238 -7.00 15.65 -28.83
N LEU A 239 -6.60 15.56 -27.55
CA LEU A 239 -7.38 16.10 -26.44
C LEU A 239 -7.21 17.61 -26.23
N GLY A 240 -6.17 18.23 -26.81
CA GLY A 240 -5.84 19.64 -26.58
C GLY A 240 -5.44 19.98 -25.13
N LYS A 241 -5.23 18.96 -24.29
CA LYS A 241 -4.78 19.07 -22.90
C LYS A 241 -3.96 17.84 -22.54
N ILE A 242 -3.13 17.96 -21.51
CA ILE A 242 -2.30 16.84 -21.06
C ILE A 242 -3.17 15.88 -20.22
N PRO A 243 -3.28 14.60 -20.60
CA PRO A 243 -4.16 13.62 -19.94
C PRO A 243 -3.52 13.04 -18.67
N ALA A 244 -3.11 13.89 -17.77
CA ALA A 244 -2.42 13.51 -16.54
C ALA A 244 -3.08 14.13 -15.31
N VAL A 245 -3.11 13.37 -14.20
CA VAL A 245 -3.70 13.78 -12.93
C VAL A 245 -2.69 13.56 -11.81
N TRP A 246 -2.42 14.63 -11.06
CA TRP A 246 -1.63 14.53 -9.85
C TRP A 246 -2.48 14.04 -8.67
N VAL A 247 -1.96 13.05 -7.97
CA VAL A 247 -2.52 12.51 -6.72
C VAL A 247 -1.57 12.88 -5.58
N TYR A 248 -2.09 13.48 -4.53
CA TYR A 248 -1.29 13.93 -3.39
C TYR A 248 -1.65 13.12 -2.14
N ALA A 249 -0.63 12.70 -1.37
CA ALA A 249 -0.86 12.25 0.00
C ALA A 249 -1.29 13.45 0.87
N GLN A 250 -0.50 14.52 0.82
CA GLN A 250 -0.82 15.83 1.36
C GLN A 250 -0.29 16.89 0.40
N ARG A 251 -1.08 17.93 0.14
CA ARG A 251 -0.68 19.00 -0.78
C ARG A 251 0.39 19.91 -0.15
N SER A 252 1.39 20.27 -0.94
CA SER A 252 2.33 21.34 -0.61
C SER A 252 1.96 22.64 -1.35
N PRO A 253 2.55 23.79 -1.01
CA PRO A 253 2.38 25.02 -1.77
C PRO A 253 2.87 24.93 -3.22
N THR A 254 3.85 24.07 -3.50
CA THR A 254 4.43 23.86 -4.83
C THR A 254 3.62 22.84 -5.62
N ARG A 255 3.15 23.19 -6.83
CA ARG A 255 2.38 22.28 -7.69
C ARG A 255 3.28 21.14 -8.20
N GLY A 256 2.75 19.93 -8.22
CA GLY A 256 3.50 18.73 -8.59
C GLY A 256 4.24 18.10 -7.41
N ILE A 257 4.51 18.84 -6.34
CA ILE A 257 5.16 18.35 -5.13
C ILE A 257 4.12 18.16 -4.03
N GLY A 258 4.17 17.00 -3.37
CA GLY A 258 3.39 16.70 -2.17
C GLY A 258 4.27 16.46 -0.96
N VAL A 259 3.63 16.32 0.21
CA VAL A 259 4.30 15.96 1.47
C VAL A 259 4.13 14.45 1.70
N SER A 260 5.24 13.74 1.83
CA SER A 260 5.26 12.30 2.10
C SER A 260 4.74 11.99 3.51
N ASP A 261 3.97 10.91 3.63
CA ASP A 261 3.51 10.41 4.93
C ASP A 261 4.63 9.87 5.81
N ILE A 262 5.73 9.46 5.20
CA ILE A 262 6.86 8.82 5.88
C ILE A 262 8.11 9.70 5.93
N SER A 263 8.02 10.98 5.59
CA SER A 263 9.21 11.84 5.55
C SER A 263 9.97 11.83 6.88
N ASP A 264 9.34 12.22 7.97
CA ASP A 264 9.98 12.28 9.29
C ASP A 264 10.16 10.88 9.91
N ILE A 265 9.29 9.94 9.55
CA ILE A 265 9.33 8.56 10.02
C ILE A 265 10.58 7.83 9.48
N ALA A 266 10.97 8.07 8.23
CA ALA A 266 12.15 7.47 7.63
C ALA A 266 13.44 7.86 8.38
N ASP A 267 13.53 9.11 8.84
CA ASP A 267 14.68 9.56 9.62
C ASP A 267 14.75 8.89 10.99
N MET A 268 13.59 8.70 11.65
CA MET A 268 13.52 7.93 12.89
C MET A 268 13.83 6.45 12.67
N GLN A 269 13.32 5.84 11.60
CA GLN A 269 13.65 4.47 11.21
C GLN A 269 15.16 4.29 11.00
N ASN A 270 15.83 5.27 10.36
CA ASN A 270 17.27 5.25 10.19
C ASN A 270 18.03 5.33 11.52
N ALA A 271 17.56 6.14 12.47
CA ALA A 271 18.13 6.19 13.82
C ALA A 271 18.00 4.85 14.55
N ILE A 272 16.82 4.21 14.46
CA ILE A 272 16.59 2.86 15.02
C ILE A 272 17.50 1.83 14.35
N TYR A 273 17.67 1.87 13.03
CA TYR A 273 18.54 0.96 12.29
C TYR A 273 20.00 1.04 12.75
N ASN A 274 20.52 2.25 13.00
CA ASN A 274 21.85 2.44 13.54
C ASN A 274 21.97 1.92 14.98
N GLU A 275 20.98 2.15 15.84
CA GLU A 275 20.97 1.62 17.21
C GLU A 275 20.86 0.09 17.25
N LEU A 276 20.05 -0.53 16.38
CA LEU A 276 19.98 -1.99 16.25
C LEU A 276 21.35 -2.57 15.84
N SER A 277 22.13 -1.88 15.03
CA SER A 277 23.51 -2.27 14.72
C SER A 277 24.39 -2.31 15.98
N GLU A 278 24.24 -1.33 16.90
CA GLU A 278 24.97 -1.32 18.17
C GLU A 278 24.56 -2.49 19.07
N VAL A 279 23.25 -2.78 19.14
CA VAL A 279 22.72 -3.93 19.91
C VAL A 279 23.32 -5.23 19.37
N GLU A 280 23.29 -5.47 18.06
CA GLU A 280 23.85 -6.67 17.42
C GLU A 280 25.34 -6.82 17.68
N GLN A 281 26.12 -5.72 17.62
CA GLN A 281 27.55 -5.75 17.97
C GLN A 281 27.77 -6.09 19.44
N THR A 282 27.02 -5.46 20.32
CA THR A 282 27.14 -5.68 21.79
C THR A 282 26.77 -7.12 22.16
N ILE A 283 25.69 -7.68 21.56
CA ILE A 283 25.31 -9.09 21.75
C ILE A 283 26.44 -10.02 21.29
N ARG A 284 27.04 -9.74 20.12
CA ARG A 284 28.14 -10.55 19.58
C ARG A 284 29.38 -10.51 20.49
N LEU A 285 29.75 -9.32 20.96
CA LEU A 285 30.89 -9.15 21.89
C LEU A 285 30.61 -9.79 23.25
N SER A 286 29.38 -9.77 23.71
CA SER A 286 28.98 -10.41 24.97
C SER A 286 28.93 -11.94 24.84
N GLY A 287 28.51 -12.46 23.66
CA GLY A 287 28.50 -13.89 23.36
C GLY A 287 29.90 -14.48 23.13
N HIS A 288 30.85 -13.64 22.68
CA HIS A 288 32.24 -14.02 22.43
C HIS A 288 33.20 -13.05 23.12
N PRO A 289 33.30 -13.10 24.48
CA PRO A 289 34.11 -12.17 25.23
C PRO A 289 35.59 -12.29 24.87
N THR A 290 36.28 -11.16 24.80
CA THR A 290 37.71 -11.11 24.49
C THR A 290 38.54 -11.53 25.72
N LEU A 291 39.38 -12.54 25.56
CA LEU A 291 40.33 -12.93 26.62
C LEU A 291 41.54 -12.00 26.59
N VAL A 292 41.75 -11.27 27.66
CA VAL A 292 42.95 -10.48 27.93
C VAL A 292 43.91 -11.30 28.77
N LYS A 293 45.12 -11.53 28.25
CA LYS A 293 46.19 -12.27 28.94
C LYS A 293 47.57 -11.67 28.66
N THR A 294 48.54 -11.97 29.49
CA THR A 294 49.93 -11.64 29.22
C THR A 294 50.50 -12.57 28.13
N ILE A 295 51.53 -12.15 27.45
CA ILE A 295 52.18 -12.91 26.38
C ILE A 295 52.64 -14.30 26.84
N ASN A 296 53.12 -14.38 28.09
CA ASN A 296 53.70 -15.60 28.69
C ASN A 296 52.62 -16.51 29.36
N THR A 297 51.37 -16.13 29.40
CA THR A 297 50.33 -16.96 30.02
C THR A 297 49.65 -17.82 28.96
N GLU A 298 49.74 -19.14 29.11
CA GLU A 298 48.97 -20.10 28.31
C GLU A 298 47.52 -20.14 28.81
N ALA A 299 46.65 -19.49 28.12
CA ALA A 299 45.22 -19.47 28.43
C ALA A 299 44.39 -19.47 27.15
N SER A 300 43.30 -20.24 27.19
CA SER A 300 42.30 -20.26 26.11
C SER A 300 40.92 -19.94 26.69
N ALA A 301 40.04 -19.30 25.92
CA ALA A 301 38.66 -19.09 26.28
C ALA A 301 37.77 -20.16 25.60
N GLY A 302 36.83 -20.74 26.33
CA GLY A 302 35.88 -21.71 25.82
C GLY A 302 35.17 -22.44 26.98
N ALA A 303 34.07 -23.11 26.65
CA ALA A 303 33.32 -23.90 27.65
C ALA A 303 34.23 -25.06 28.16
N GLY A 304 34.46 -25.09 29.49
CA GLY A 304 35.32 -26.11 30.10
C GLY A 304 36.84 -25.84 30.00
N ALA A 305 37.26 -24.67 29.49
CA ALA A 305 38.68 -24.30 29.49
C ALA A 305 39.20 -24.10 30.92
N ILE A 306 40.35 -24.74 31.21
CA ILE A 306 41.06 -24.61 32.51
C ILE A 306 42.29 -23.74 32.29
N ILE A 307 42.43 -22.70 33.08
CA ILE A 307 43.59 -21.80 33.07
C ILE A 307 44.42 -22.09 34.30
N ASN A 308 45.58 -22.73 34.08
CA ASN A 308 46.54 -23.01 35.18
C ASN A 308 47.43 -21.75 35.38
N MET A 309 47.52 -21.29 36.60
CA MET A 309 48.31 -20.13 36.94
C MET A 309 49.19 -20.44 38.17
N PRO A 310 50.41 -19.90 38.21
CA PRO A 310 51.21 -19.97 39.43
C PRO A 310 50.49 -19.28 40.62
N ASP A 311 50.64 -19.84 41.83
CA ASP A 311 49.99 -19.34 43.04
C ASP A 311 50.40 -17.89 43.39
N GLU A 312 51.60 -17.48 42.99
CA GLU A 312 52.18 -16.16 43.25
C GLU A 312 51.88 -15.12 42.15
N THR A 313 50.95 -15.39 41.22
CA THR A 313 50.66 -14.46 40.12
C THR A 313 50.01 -13.17 40.65
N ASP A 314 50.60 -12.00 40.33
CA ASP A 314 50.02 -10.69 40.63
C ASP A 314 48.58 -10.61 40.11
N PRO A 315 47.62 -10.20 40.96
CA PRO A 315 46.22 -10.04 40.56
C PRO A 315 46.01 -9.21 39.29
N GLY A 316 46.87 -8.22 38.98
CA GLY A 316 46.81 -7.40 37.77
C GLY A 316 47.26 -8.11 36.52
N LEU A 317 47.96 -9.27 36.62
CA LEU A 317 48.40 -10.07 35.49
C LEU A 317 47.53 -11.27 35.20
N ARG A 318 46.46 -11.46 35.95
CA ARG A 318 45.51 -12.57 35.75
C ARG A 318 44.72 -12.40 34.45
N PRO A 319 44.51 -13.47 33.69
CA PRO A 319 43.63 -13.42 32.53
C PRO A 319 42.24 -12.93 32.96
N ALA A 320 41.69 -12.02 32.16
CA ALA A 320 40.36 -11.47 32.38
C ALA A 320 39.55 -11.52 31.07
N LEU A 321 38.28 -11.72 31.20
CA LEU A 321 37.36 -11.58 30.07
C LEU A 321 36.90 -10.13 29.99
N LEU A 322 37.15 -9.51 28.82
CA LEU A 322 36.62 -8.20 28.53
C LEU A 322 35.30 -8.37 27.77
N GLN A 323 34.23 -7.94 28.39
CA GLN A 323 32.90 -7.97 27.79
C GLN A 323 32.13 -6.68 28.11
N PRO A 324 31.23 -6.23 27.22
CA PRO A 324 30.35 -5.09 27.50
C PRO A 324 29.44 -5.39 28.69
N SER A 325 29.04 -4.36 29.42
CA SER A 325 28.05 -4.51 30.51
C SER A 325 26.64 -4.67 29.89
N GLY A 326 25.80 -5.54 30.48
CA GLY A 326 24.40 -5.70 30.05
C GLY A 326 23.57 -4.41 30.14
N GLN A 327 23.93 -3.49 31.05
CA GLN A 327 23.25 -2.20 31.17
C GLN A 327 23.30 -1.33 29.91
N SER A 328 24.37 -1.46 29.10
CA SER A 328 24.50 -0.72 27.83
C SER A 328 23.44 -1.17 26.82
N ILE A 329 23.13 -2.47 26.76
CA ILE A 329 22.11 -3.03 25.88
C ILE A 329 20.73 -2.50 26.28
N ASP A 330 20.41 -2.54 27.58
CA ASP A 330 19.11 -2.07 28.09
C ASP A 330 18.88 -0.58 27.80
N MET A 331 19.93 0.24 27.89
CA MET A 331 19.83 1.67 27.55
C MET A 331 19.53 1.88 26.06
N ILE A 332 20.17 1.12 25.15
CA ILE A 332 19.93 1.23 23.71
C ILE A 332 18.52 0.73 23.37
N LEU A 333 18.09 -0.40 23.93
CA LEU A 333 16.75 -0.94 23.73
C LEU A 333 15.65 0.03 24.20
N ASN A 334 15.84 0.67 25.37
CA ASN A 334 14.94 1.72 25.85
C ASN A 334 14.91 2.94 24.91
N SER A 335 16.05 3.31 24.29
CA SER A 335 16.13 4.38 23.30
C SER A 335 15.32 4.00 22.05
N ILE A 336 15.49 2.78 21.55
CA ILE A 336 14.74 2.24 20.39
C ILE A 336 13.24 2.26 20.70
N GLU A 337 12.80 1.76 21.85
CA GLU A 337 11.40 1.77 22.26
C GLU A 337 10.79 3.18 22.28
N ASN A 338 11.54 4.16 22.80
CA ASN A 338 11.09 5.56 22.80
C ASN A 338 10.98 6.14 21.37
N LYS A 339 11.85 5.75 20.44
CA LYS A 339 11.77 6.15 19.03
C LYS A 339 10.57 5.49 18.32
N ILE A 340 10.28 4.22 18.61
CA ILE A 340 9.09 3.53 18.11
C ILE A 340 7.82 4.25 18.58
N LYS A 341 7.75 4.61 19.86
CA LYS A 341 6.64 5.42 20.41
C LYS A 341 6.53 6.80 19.76
N ALA A 342 7.66 7.41 19.38
CA ALA A 342 7.65 8.66 18.64
C ALA A 342 7.12 8.48 17.20
N ILE A 343 7.51 7.40 16.51
CA ILE A 343 6.98 7.02 15.19
C ILE A 343 5.46 6.83 15.28
N ASP A 344 4.98 6.10 16.27
CA ASP A 344 3.55 5.84 16.45
C ASP A 344 2.75 7.12 16.70
N ARG A 345 3.30 8.08 17.44
CA ARG A 345 2.69 9.42 17.60
C ARG A 345 2.67 10.22 16.31
N MET A 346 3.79 10.25 15.56
CA MET A 346 3.85 10.95 14.26
C MET A 346 2.90 10.35 13.23
N GLY A 347 2.73 9.01 13.26
CA GLY A 347 1.80 8.29 12.40
C GLY A 347 0.34 8.31 12.88
N HIS A 348 0.05 8.85 14.08
CA HIS A 348 -1.26 8.74 14.73
C HIS A 348 -1.73 7.29 14.91
N LEU A 349 -0.81 6.36 15.14
CA LEU A 349 -1.05 4.92 15.19
C LEU A 349 -0.82 4.30 16.58
N GLY A 350 -0.59 5.11 17.62
CA GLY A 350 -0.31 4.62 18.97
C GLY A 350 -1.39 3.66 19.49
N SER A 351 -2.65 3.95 19.19
CA SER A 351 -3.78 3.11 19.57
C SER A 351 -3.93 1.83 18.74
N VAL A 352 -3.44 1.85 17.49
CA VAL A 352 -3.59 0.72 16.54
C VAL A 352 -2.45 -0.29 16.70
N ARG A 353 -1.22 0.19 16.99
CA ARG A 353 0.00 -0.61 17.08
C ARG A 353 0.38 -1.03 18.49
N ALA A 354 -0.29 -0.52 19.52
CA ALA A 354 -0.02 -0.90 20.91
C ALA A 354 -0.38 -2.37 21.13
N ILE A 355 0.64 -3.22 21.29
CA ILE A 355 0.47 -4.66 21.59
C ILE A 355 0.01 -4.85 23.04
N GLU A 356 0.41 -3.97 23.95
CA GLU A 356 -0.04 -3.96 25.33
C GLU A 356 -1.13 -2.90 25.50
N GLN A 357 -2.30 -3.33 25.93
CA GLN A 357 -3.34 -2.44 26.44
C GLN A 357 -2.82 -1.77 27.73
N ARG A 358 -1.95 -0.77 27.59
CA ARG A 358 -1.75 0.18 28.66
C ARG A 358 -3.11 0.81 28.91
N SER A 359 -3.47 0.95 30.15
CA SER A 359 -4.69 1.60 30.63
C SER A 359 -4.71 3.09 30.22
N MET A 360 -4.77 3.35 28.90
CA MET A 360 -5.10 4.67 28.41
C MET A 360 -6.54 4.96 28.80
N SER A 361 -6.81 6.15 29.30
CA SER A 361 -8.21 6.53 29.54
C SER A 361 -8.95 6.46 28.21
N GLY A 362 -10.22 6.01 28.21
CA GLY A 362 -11.01 5.91 26.98
C GLY A 362 -11.05 7.21 26.18
N ILE A 363 -10.93 8.37 26.84
CA ILE A 363 -10.87 9.71 26.21
C ILE A 363 -9.55 9.89 25.43
N ALA A 364 -8.40 9.46 25.95
CA ALA A 364 -7.12 9.59 25.27
C ALA A 364 -7.08 8.69 24.01
N LEU A 365 -7.57 7.45 24.12
CA LEU A 365 -7.72 6.55 22.99
C LEU A 365 -8.63 7.13 21.91
N GLN A 366 -9.77 7.71 22.30
CA GLN A 366 -10.69 8.35 21.38
C GLN A 366 -10.07 9.53 20.65
N THR A 367 -9.24 10.34 21.35
CA THR A 367 -8.57 11.51 20.75
C THR A 367 -7.55 11.07 19.69
N GLU A 368 -6.75 10.03 19.94
CA GLU A 368 -5.81 9.50 18.96
C GLU A 368 -6.52 8.92 17.73
N MET A 369 -7.60 8.16 17.93
CA MET A 369 -8.42 7.64 16.83
C MET A 369 -9.03 8.75 15.99
N MET A 370 -9.47 9.86 16.59
CA MET A 370 -9.97 11.03 15.85
C MET A 370 -8.89 11.69 14.99
N GLN A 371 -7.64 11.73 15.46
CA GLN A 371 -6.52 12.29 14.68
C GLN A 371 -6.22 11.41 13.45
N LEU A 372 -6.18 10.08 13.63
CA LEU A 372 -6.03 9.15 12.50
C LEU A 372 -7.17 9.30 11.50
N ASP A 373 -8.42 9.33 11.97
CA ASP A 373 -9.62 9.48 11.13
C ASP A 373 -9.57 10.79 10.33
N THR A 374 -9.13 11.88 10.94
CA THR A 374 -8.93 13.18 10.27
C THR A 374 -7.90 13.09 9.14
N LYS A 375 -6.75 12.46 9.40
CA LYS A 375 -5.70 12.24 8.40
C LYS A 375 -6.18 11.36 7.24
N LEU A 376 -6.89 10.28 7.55
CA LEU A 376 -7.47 9.40 6.53
C LEU A 376 -8.54 10.10 5.70
N THR A 377 -9.36 10.95 6.32
CA THR A 377 -10.37 11.77 5.62
C THR A 377 -9.73 12.75 4.64
N GLU A 378 -8.63 13.39 5.00
CA GLU A 378 -7.88 14.27 4.10
C GLU A 378 -7.35 13.49 2.88
N LYS A 379 -6.75 12.31 3.12
CA LYS A 379 -6.25 11.43 2.04
C LYS A 379 -7.39 10.95 1.13
N ALA A 380 -8.51 10.55 1.71
CA ALA A 380 -9.70 10.13 0.96
C ALA A 380 -10.22 11.25 0.05
N LYS A 381 -10.28 12.49 0.52
CA LYS A 381 -10.66 13.65 -0.29
C LYS A 381 -9.68 13.94 -1.43
N ASN A 382 -8.37 13.78 -1.19
CA ASN A 382 -7.37 13.94 -2.25
C ASN A 382 -7.50 12.85 -3.34
N LEU A 383 -7.78 11.61 -2.95
CA LEU A 383 -8.06 10.51 -3.88
C LEU A 383 -9.36 10.76 -4.66
N GLN A 384 -10.42 11.18 -3.98
CA GLN A 384 -11.70 11.54 -4.61
C GLN A 384 -11.51 12.59 -5.71
N LEU A 385 -10.82 13.69 -5.39
CA LEU A 385 -10.55 14.74 -6.37
C LEU A 385 -9.72 14.24 -7.58
N ALA A 386 -8.80 13.33 -7.34
CA ALA A 386 -8.01 12.72 -8.41
C ALA A 386 -8.84 11.81 -9.29
N GLU A 387 -9.69 10.94 -8.71
CA GLU A 387 -10.60 10.08 -9.48
C GLU A 387 -11.60 10.91 -10.31
N GLU A 388 -12.18 11.98 -9.74
CA GLU A 388 -13.08 12.87 -10.49
C GLU A 388 -12.37 13.51 -11.70
N GLN A 389 -11.12 13.94 -11.53
CA GLN A 389 -10.33 14.48 -12.65
C GLN A 389 -10.02 13.40 -13.70
N LEU A 390 -9.70 12.19 -13.24
CA LEU A 390 -9.42 11.05 -14.11
C LEU A 390 -10.63 10.68 -14.97
N PHE A 391 -11.83 10.57 -14.38
CA PHE A 391 -13.04 10.24 -15.15
C PHE A 391 -13.48 11.37 -16.07
N ARG A 392 -13.24 12.63 -15.72
CA ARG A 392 -13.40 13.76 -16.65
C ARG A 392 -12.46 13.62 -17.87
N LEU A 393 -11.21 13.19 -17.65
CA LEU A 393 -10.27 12.92 -18.75
C LEU A 393 -10.70 11.70 -19.56
N PHE A 394 -11.15 10.64 -18.91
CA PHE A 394 -11.68 9.45 -19.57
C PHE A 394 -12.87 9.80 -20.49
N ALA A 395 -13.82 10.57 -19.99
CA ALA A 395 -14.95 11.05 -20.78
C ALA A 395 -14.51 11.88 -22.01
N ASN A 396 -13.44 12.68 -21.87
CA ASN A 396 -12.92 13.43 -23.04
C ASN A 396 -12.35 12.51 -24.11
N PHE A 397 -11.71 11.39 -23.77
CA PHE A 397 -11.31 10.38 -24.77
C PHE A 397 -12.50 9.76 -25.50
N MET A 398 -13.66 9.74 -24.84
CA MET A 398 -14.93 9.26 -25.41
C MET A 398 -15.74 10.37 -26.08
N ASN A 399 -15.22 11.61 -26.17
CA ASN A 399 -15.92 12.81 -26.63
C ASN A 399 -17.23 13.08 -25.85
N MET A 400 -17.24 12.81 -24.55
CA MET A 400 -18.35 12.99 -23.65
C MET A 400 -17.98 13.97 -22.53
N ASN A 401 -18.97 14.58 -21.90
CA ASN A 401 -18.81 15.33 -20.65
C ASN A 401 -19.29 14.44 -19.51
N TRP A 402 -18.43 14.22 -18.52
CA TRP A 402 -18.78 13.43 -17.34
C TRP A 402 -19.64 14.24 -16.37
N ASP A 403 -20.74 13.66 -15.91
CA ASP A 403 -21.71 14.22 -14.98
C ASP A 403 -21.87 13.37 -13.69
N GLY A 404 -21.01 12.37 -13.52
CA GLY A 404 -21.02 11.51 -12.34
C GLY A 404 -20.43 12.14 -11.08
N GLU A 405 -20.46 11.39 -9.99
CA GLU A 405 -19.95 11.80 -8.67
C GLU A 405 -19.19 10.66 -8.01
N ILE A 406 -18.06 10.97 -7.38
CA ILE A 406 -17.27 10.03 -6.58
C ILE A 406 -17.39 10.42 -5.10
N ARG A 407 -17.66 9.45 -4.24
CA ARG A 407 -17.73 9.67 -2.78
C ARG A 407 -16.89 8.63 -2.05
N TYR A 408 -15.78 9.09 -1.50
CA TYR A 408 -14.98 8.29 -0.58
C TYR A 408 -15.59 8.29 0.82
N PRO A 409 -15.35 7.23 1.63
CA PRO A 409 -15.73 7.22 3.03
C PRO A 409 -15.11 8.42 3.77
N THR A 410 -15.86 9.02 4.69
CA THR A 410 -15.40 10.10 5.58
C THR A 410 -15.23 9.65 7.01
N VAL A 411 -15.64 8.42 7.34
CA VAL A 411 -15.50 7.80 8.66
C VAL A 411 -14.91 6.42 8.44
N PHE A 412 -13.76 6.16 9.05
CA PHE A 412 -12.97 4.94 8.80
C PHE A 412 -13.13 3.89 9.90
N ASN A 413 -14.10 4.04 10.81
CA ASN A 413 -14.40 3.08 11.89
C ASN A 413 -13.15 2.39 12.49
N VAL A 414 -12.20 3.21 12.91
CA VAL A 414 -11.02 2.73 13.67
C VAL A 414 -11.45 2.28 15.06
N ARG A 415 -12.74 2.49 15.42
CA ARG A 415 -13.28 2.23 16.74
C ARG A 415 -13.49 0.75 17.00
N ASP A 416 -13.26 0.35 18.24
CA ASP A 416 -13.64 -0.97 18.75
C ASP A 416 -15.18 -1.11 18.67
N ARG A 417 -15.67 -2.13 17.97
CA ARG A 417 -17.08 -2.48 17.88
C ARG A 417 -17.75 -2.59 19.28
N ASN A 418 -17.03 -3.10 20.24
CA ASN A 418 -17.53 -3.24 21.61
C ASN A 418 -17.80 -1.88 22.24
N TYR A 419 -16.96 -0.90 21.99
CA TYR A 419 -17.14 0.46 22.48
C TYR A 419 -18.33 1.17 21.82
N GLU A 420 -18.53 1.02 20.51
CA GLU A 420 -19.71 1.55 19.81
C GLU A 420 -20.99 0.90 20.32
N MET A 421 -20.99 -0.41 20.51
CA MET A 421 -22.11 -1.14 21.10
C MET A 421 -22.41 -0.69 22.52
N ASP A 422 -21.40 -0.41 23.34
CA ASP A 422 -21.61 0.09 24.71
C ASP A 422 -22.21 1.50 24.72
N ILE A 423 -21.81 2.38 23.81
CA ILE A 423 -22.41 3.71 23.66
C ILE A 423 -23.87 3.59 23.18
N LEU A 424 -24.14 2.75 22.17
CA LEU A 424 -25.48 2.54 21.64
C LEU A 424 -26.40 1.90 22.67
N LYS A 425 -25.92 0.93 23.46
CA LYS A 425 -26.65 0.37 24.57
C LYS A 425 -26.97 1.41 25.63
N LYS A 426 -26.01 2.23 26.04
CA LYS A 426 -26.24 3.34 26.98
C LYS A 426 -27.22 4.37 26.44
N ALA A 427 -27.19 4.66 25.13
CA ALA A 427 -28.16 5.55 24.48
C ALA A 427 -29.57 4.93 24.43
N ALA A 428 -29.68 3.62 24.20
CA ALA A 428 -30.95 2.88 24.24
C ALA A 428 -31.49 2.81 25.69
N ASP A 429 -30.65 2.57 26.67
CA ASP A 429 -30.99 2.51 28.09
C ASP A 429 -31.47 3.87 28.65
N ALA A 430 -31.02 4.98 28.07
CA ALA A 430 -31.48 6.32 28.38
C ALA A 430 -32.95 6.57 27.97
N LYS A 431 -33.59 5.63 27.27
CA LYS A 431 -35.01 5.62 26.85
C LYS A 431 -35.43 6.96 26.25
N PRO A 432 -34.87 7.35 25.09
CA PRO A 432 -35.27 8.61 24.45
C PRO A 432 -36.77 8.64 24.19
N ALA A 433 -37.42 9.74 24.54
CA ALA A 433 -38.86 9.92 24.41
C ALA A 433 -39.31 10.08 22.95
N ASP A 434 -38.40 10.41 22.05
CA ASP A 434 -38.66 10.61 20.63
C ASP A 434 -38.57 9.26 19.87
N PRO A 435 -39.64 8.80 19.21
CA PRO A 435 -39.64 7.58 18.42
C PRO A 435 -38.59 7.56 17.30
N ASN A 436 -38.32 8.71 16.67
CA ASN A 436 -37.36 8.83 15.58
C ASN A 436 -35.91 8.65 16.09
N ILE A 437 -35.60 9.07 17.30
CA ILE A 437 -34.29 8.87 17.91
C ILE A 437 -34.11 7.39 18.26
N LYS A 438 -35.14 6.73 18.79
CA LYS A 438 -35.12 5.31 19.10
C LYS A 438 -34.90 4.47 17.82
N GLN A 439 -35.62 4.74 16.76
CA GLN A 439 -35.43 4.06 15.47
C GLN A 439 -34.03 4.23 14.92
N LYS A 440 -33.44 5.44 14.97
CA LYS A 440 -32.05 5.67 14.54
C LYS A 440 -31.00 4.95 15.40
N ILE A 441 -31.27 4.76 16.69
CA ILE A 441 -30.39 3.99 17.58
C ILE A 441 -30.46 2.51 17.20
N ASP A 442 -31.66 1.97 17.00
CA ASP A 442 -31.90 0.57 16.61
C ASP A 442 -31.26 0.28 15.22
N GLU A 443 -31.45 1.17 14.24
CA GLU A 443 -30.80 1.08 12.93
C GLU A 443 -29.27 1.09 13.02
N LYS A 444 -28.68 1.95 13.87
CA LYS A 444 -27.23 1.96 14.09
C LYS A 444 -26.73 0.72 14.82
N ILE A 445 -27.49 0.16 15.76
CA ILE A 445 -27.16 -1.10 16.43
C ILE A 445 -27.09 -2.23 15.39
N MET A 446 -28.08 -2.30 14.49
CA MET A 446 -28.08 -3.27 13.40
C MET A 446 -26.89 -3.10 12.44
N GLN A 447 -26.54 -1.85 12.08
CA GLN A 447 -25.36 -1.55 11.25
C GLN A 447 -24.04 -1.99 11.91
N VAL A 448 -23.93 -1.93 13.23
CA VAL A 448 -22.73 -2.39 13.96
C VAL A 448 -22.67 -3.91 14.05
N ILE A 449 -23.82 -4.58 14.15
CA ILE A 449 -23.91 -6.05 14.23
C ILE A 449 -23.66 -6.70 12.86
N GLU A 450 -24.25 -6.15 11.78
CA GLU A 450 -24.19 -6.69 10.42
C GLU A 450 -23.62 -5.67 9.42
N PRO A 451 -22.31 -5.44 9.40
CA PRO A 451 -21.73 -4.45 8.50
C PRO A 451 -21.68 -4.88 7.02
N GLU A 452 -21.78 -6.16 6.72
CA GLU A 452 -21.59 -6.68 5.36
C GLU A 452 -22.83 -6.59 4.46
N GLN A 453 -24.04 -6.50 5.02
CA GLN A 453 -25.26 -6.42 4.21
C GLN A 453 -25.55 -5.03 3.62
N ASN A 454 -24.93 -3.97 4.14
CA ASN A 454 -25.15 -2.61 3.64
C ASN A 454 -24.09 -2.12 2.64
N ALA A 455 -23.09 -2.93 2.31
CA ALA A 455 -22.06 -2.60 1.29
C ALA A 455 -22.52 -2.94 -0.15
N MET A 456 -23.49 -3.82 -0.31
CA MET A 456 -24.18 -4.03 -1.58
C MET A 456 -25.37 -3.08 -1.64
N GLY A 457 -25.26 -2.07 -2.53
CA GLY A 457 -26.39 -1.20 -2.81
C GLY A 457 -27.65 -2.02 -3.10
N MET A 458 -28.71 -1.71 -2.37
CA MET A 458 -30.05 -2.15 -2.75
C MET A 458 -30.34 -1.52 -4.14
N GLU A 459 -30.02 -2.24 -5.20
CA GLU A 459 -30.78 -2.14 -6.42
C GLU A 459 -32.10 -2.85 -6.17
N ASP A 460 -33.20 -2.11 -6.24
CA ASP A 460 -34.56 -2.60 -6.27
C ASP A 460 -34.69 -3.71 -7.33
N LYS A 461 -34.69 -4.95 -6.90
CA LYS A 461 -35.28 -6.05 -7.64
C LYS A 461 -36.53 -6.47 -6.90
N PRO A 462 -37.74 -6.16 -7.45
CA PRO A 462 -38.99 -6.45 -6.79
C PRO A 462 -39.42 -7.95 -6.85
N GLU A 463 -38.53 -8.88 -7.17
CA GLU A 463 -38.88 -10.29 -7.36
C GLU A 463 -38.35 -11.29 -6.34
N LEU A 464 -37.64 -10.88 -5.27
CA LEU A 464 -37.12 -11.83 -4.26
C LEU A 464 -37.79 -11.73 -2.87
N GLN A 465 -38.82 -10.94 -2.70
CA GLN A 465 -39.51 -10.82 -1.40
C GLN A 465 -40.59 -11.89 -1.13
N THR A 466 -40.80 -12.85 -2.04
CA THR A 466 -41.79 -13.93 -1.84
C THR A 466 -41.19 -15.25 -1.36
N ALA A 467 -39.87 -15.35 -1.13
CA ALA A 467 -39.25 -16.63 -0.78
C ALA A 467 -38.76 -16.78 0.69
N MET A 468 -38.98 -15.79 1.57
CA MET A 468 -38.54 -15.88 2.97
C MET A 468 -39.64 -15.60 4.00
N THR A 469 -40.75 -16.31 3.91
CA THR A 469 -41.73 -16.40 5.03
C THR A 469 -42.17 -17.82 5.25
N HIS A 470 -41.24 -18.71 5.53
CA HIS A 470 -41.59 -19.95 6.19
C HIS A 470 -40.90 -19.98 7.56
N PRO A 471 -41.67 -20.17 8.66
CA PRO A 471 -41.08 -20.38 9.98
C PRO A 471 -40.23 -21.65 9.95
N PRO A 472 -39.16 -21.74 10.78
CA PRO A 472 -38.35 -22.95 10.83
C PRO A 472 -39.24 -24.16 11.10
N MET A 473 -39.14 -25.18 10.23
CA MET A 473 -39.95 -26.40 10.37
C MET A 473 -39.54 -27.11 11.66
N ALA A 474 -40.51 -27.25 12.55
CA ALA A 474 -40.27 -27.70 13.92
C ALA A 474 -40.20 -29.22 14.08
N SER A 475 -40.56 -30.01 13.03
CA SER A 475 -40.57 -31.48 13.11
C SER A 475 -40.18 -32.14 11.77
N VAL A 476 -39.69 -33.39 11.84
CA VAL A 476 -39.39 -34.21 10.66
C VAL A 476 -40.62 -34.47 9.80
N ASP A 477 -41.79 -34.58 10.43
CA ASP A 477 -43.06 -34.81 9.74
C ASP A 477 -43.48 -33.61 8.90
N ASP A 478 -43.20 -32.39 9.37
CA ASP A 478 -43.46 -31.16 8.64
C ASP A 478 -42.53 -31.03 7.42
N MET A 479 -41.27 -31.45 7.55
CA MET A 479 -40.31 -31.49 6.44
C MET A 479 -40.74 -32.47 5.35
N VAL A 480 -41.20 -33.68 5.74
CA VAL A 480 -41.66 -34.69 4.78
C VAL A 480 -42.95 -34.25 4.07
N LYS A 481 -43.83 -33.58 4.78
CA LYS A 481 -45.06 -33.03 4.19
C LYS A 481 -44.75 -31.93 3.18
N HIS A 482 -43.89 -31.00 3.53
CA HIS A 482 -43.45 -29.89 2.65
C HIS A 482 -42.74 -30.40 1.42
N MET A 483 -41.86 -31.40 1.57
CA MET A 483 -41.17 -32.05 0.45
C MET A 483 -42.16 -32.68 -0.55
N ARG A 484 -43.21 -33.33 -0.07
CA ARG A 484 -44.28 -33.91 -0.94
C ARG A 484 -45.04 -32.82 -1.69
N GLU A 485 -45.36 -31.72 -1.01
CA GLU A 485 -46.05 -30.58 -1.61
C GLU A 485 -45.19 -29.94 -2.73
N MET A 486 -43.89 -29.86 -2.55
CA MET A 486 -42.96 -29.35 -3.59
C MET A 486 -42.84 -30.30 -4.79
N ILE A 487 -42.81 -31.61 -4.56
CA ILE A 487 -42.82 -32.62 -5.62
C ILE A 487 -44.13 -32.57 -6.41
N GLU A 488 -45.26 -32.40 -5.75
CA GLU A 488 -46.59 -32.25 -6.40
C GLU A 488 -46.67 -30.94 -7.22
N GLN A 489 -45.94 -29.91 -6.84
CA GLN A 489 -45.82 -28.66 -7.57
C GLN A 489 -44.82 -28.72 -8.74
N GLY A 490 -44.12 -29.85 -8.92
CA GLY A 490 -43.25 -30.11 -10.06
C GLY A 490 -41.78 -29.76 -9.88
N TYR A 491 -41.31 -29.53 -8.63
CA TYR A 491 -39.89 -29.32 -8.33
C TYR A 491 -39.14 -30.65 -8.44
N THR A 492 -37.93 -30.60 -8.99
CA THR A 492 -37.02 -31.75 -9.03
C THR A 492 -36.30 -31.94 -7.68
N ASN A 493 -35.85 -33.16 -7.39
CA ASN A 493 -35.11 -33.46 -6.16
C ASN A 493 -33.89 -32.55 -5.96
N GLU A 494 -33.19 -32.20 -7.06
CA GLU A 494 -32.05 -31.30 -7.04
C GLU A 494 -32.44 -29.86 -6.66
N GLN A 495 -33.55 -29.36 -7.18
CA GLN A 495 -34.08 -28.04 -6.86
C GLN A 495 -34.59 -27.96 -5.40
N ILE A 496 -35.16 -29.06 -4.88
CA ILE A 496 -35.61 -29.14 -3.47
C ILE A 496 -34.40 -29.11 -2.53
N ILE A 497 -33.30 -29.80 -2.87
CA ILE A 497 -32.05 -29.79 -2.09
C ILE A 497 -31.39 -28.41 -2.12
N GLU A 498 -31.44 -27.73 -3.26
CA GLU A 498 -30.89 -26.38 -3.40
C GLU A 498 -31.67 -25.34 -2.57
N LEU A 499 -32.99 -25.44 -2.53
CA LEU A 499 -33.84 -24.55 -1.75
C LEU A 499 -33.86 -24.88 -0.24
N HIS A 500 -33.71 -26.16 0.11
CA HIS A 500 -33.77 -26.70 1.46
C HIS A 500 -32.66 -27.71 1.73
N PRO A 501 -31.42 -27.25 1.97
CA PRO A 501 -30.27 -28.12 2.19
C PRO A 501 -30.42 -29.11 3.35
N GLU A 502 -31.30 -28.78 4.34
CA GLU A 502 -31.65 -29.63 5.48
C GLU A 502 -32.41 -30.88 5.07
N MET A 503 -33.06 -30.90 3.90
CA MET A 503 -33.80 -32.04 3.37
C MET A 503 -32.92 -33.04 2.57
N ALA A 504 -31.63 -32.72 2.34
CA ALA A 504 -30.72 -33.55 1.56
C ALA A 504 -30.54 -34.98 2.12
N SER A 505 -30.75 -35.17 3.41
CA SER A 505 -30.67 -36.48 4.07
C SER A 505 -31.81 -37.44 3.67
N PHE A 506 -32.96 -36.92 3.25
CA PHE A 506 -34.11 -37.74 2.85
C PHE A 506 -33.94 -38.33 1.44
N PHE A 507 -33.12 -37.74 0.60
CA PHE A 507 -32.86 -38.21 -0.76
C PHE A 507 -31.63 -39.15 -0.88
N LYS A 508 -30.89 -39.38 0.20
CA LYS A 508 -29.72 -40.29 0.22
C LYS A 508 -30.06 -41.76 0.51
N GLY A 509 -31.33 -42.10 0.66
CA GLY A 509 -31.80 -43.42 1.11
C GLY A 509 -32.06 -44.47 0.02
N ASP A 510 -32.05 -44.13 -1.29
CA ASP A 510 -32.51 -45.05 -2.35
C ASP A 510 -31.44 -45.46 -3.37
N THR A 511 -30.19 -45.64 -2.96
CA THR A 511 -29.17 -46.23 -3.84
C THR A 511 -28.48 -47.47 -3.27
N ASN A 512 -29.29 -48.37 -2.63
CA ASN A 512 -28.79 -49.71 -2.31
C ASN A 512 -29.94 -50.73 -2.47
N GLY A 513 -30.14 -51.26 -3.67
CA GLY A 513 -31.05 -52.35 -3.92
C GLY A 513 -31.30 -52.54 -5.41
N GLU A 514 -30.38 -53.21 -6.11
CA GLU A 514 -30.60 -54.13 -7.23
C GLU A 514 -29.29 -54.41 -7.99
N GLU A 515 -28.50 -55.34 -7.45
CA GLU A 515 -27.60 -56.18 -8.23
C GLU A 515 -27.53 -57.54 -7.59
N THR A 516 -28.51 -58.41 -7.92
CA THR A 516 -28.29 -59.88 -7.93
C THR A 516 -29.20 -60.50 -8.97
N GLN A 517 -28.57 -61.31 -9.83
CA GLN A 517 -29.05 -62.34 -10.75
C GLN A 517 -29.27 -61.92 -12.21
N SER A 518 -28.32 -62.24 -13.09
CA SER A 518 -28.40 -63.49 -13.85
C SER A 518 -27.33 -63.56 -14.94
N SER A 519 -26.65 -64.72 -14.93
CA SER A 519 -25.93 -65.47 -15.96
C SER A 519 -24.55 -64.97 -16.30
#